data_07d74ee5211e1b2c7c503a46e99b6efb
#
_entry.id   07d74ee5211e1b2c7c503a46e99b6efb
#
_cell.length_a   1.000
_cell.length_b   1.000
_cell.length_c   1.000
_cell.angle_alpha   90.00
_cell.angle_beta   90.00
_cell.angle_gamma   90.00
#
_symmetry.space_group_name_H-M   'P 1'
#
loop_
_entity.id
_entity.type
_entity.pdbx_description
1 polymer ?
#
loop_
_entity_poly.entity_id
_entity_poly.type
_entity_poly.pdbx_seq_one_letter_code
_entity_poly.pdbx_strand_id
1 'polypeptide(L)'
;PWRAFLRPGTPRPVPLDLDDLALLQYTGGTTGLAKGAMLTHRNLSANALQVRAWIPDFREGEEVVLGAIPFFHVYGMTVAMNLALLGGAKLVLLPRPEIKAIVEAIEKHQVTLFPGVPTLYVAFNNFPGIERRDLKSVRACISGSAPLPLEVAERFERLTGAKLVEGYGLTEASPVTHCNPLYGERRLGSVGLPFPGVDAKVVDEEGRELPPGEVGELAVKGPNVMKGYWNRPEETQKTLKDGWLFTGDLAKMD
;
A
#
# COMPACT_ATOMS: atom_id res chain seq x y z
N PRO A 1 20.92 -10.21 21.60
CA PRO A 1 20.85 -10.48 20.16
C PRO A 1 19.62 -11.33 19.87
N TRP A 2 18.89 -11.08 18.77
CA TRP A 2 17.67 -11.79 18.41
C TRP A 2 17.83 -13.32 18.35
N ARG A 3 19.03 -13.83 18.03
CA ARG A 3 19.36 -15.27 18.06
C ARG A 3 19.11 -15.94 19.42
N ALA A 4 19.11 -15.19 20.51
CA ALA A 4 18.80 -15.73 21.84
C ALA A 4 17.32 -16.10 22.00
N PHE A 5 16.44 -15.62 21.13
CA PHE A 5 15.01 -15.96 21.11
C PHE A 5 14.71 -17.18 20.24
N LEU A 6 15.66 -17.59 19.36
CA LEU A 6 15.50 -18.78 18.55
C LEU A 6 15.76 -20.01 19.40
N ARG A 7 14.72 -20.72 19.77
CA ARG A 7 14.79 -22.01 20.49
C ARG A 7 14.29 -23.12 19.60
N PRO A 8 14.95 -24.29 19.61
CA PRO A 8 14.37 -25.48 19.03
C PRO A 8 13.05 -25.81 19.72
N GLY A 9 12.02 -26.08 18.99
CA GLY A 9 10.71 -26.45 19.53
C GLY A 9 9.68 -26.62 18.43
N THR A 10 8.65 -27.39 18.71
CA THR A 10 7.51 -27.52 17.83
C THR A 10 6.58 -26.31 18.07
N PRO A 11 6.24 -25.51 17.04
CA PRO A 11 5.27 -24.44 17.19
C PRO A 11 3.95 -25.00 17.73
N ARG A 12 3.40 -24.36 18.75
CA ARG A 12 2.06 -24.70 19.23
C ARG A 12 1.06 -23.93 18.37
N PRO A 13 0.12 -24.63 17.68
CA PRO A 13 -0.95 -23.94 16.99
C PRO A 13 -1.78 -23.15 18.00
N VAL A 14 -1.98 -21.89 17.74
CA VAL A 14 -2.92 -21.03 18.49
C VAL A 14 -4.14 -20.87 17.59
N PRO A 15 -5.34 -21.22 18.07
CA PRO A 15 -6.56 -20.91 17.32
C PRO A 15 -6.65 -19.39 17.12
N LEU A 16 -6.78 -18.97 15.88
CA LEU A 16 -6.94 -17.57 15.51
C LEU A 16 -8.26 -17.41 14.77
N ASP A 17 -9.08 -16.45 15.18
CA ASP A 17 -10.20 -15.98 14.38
C ASP A 17 -9.69 -14.89 13.44
N LEU A 18 -10.18 -14.86 12.21
CA LEU A 18 -9.83 -13.82 11.25
C LEU A 18 -10.26 -12.43 11.75
N ASP A 19 -11.24 -12.35 12.61
CA ASP A 19 -11.75 -11.10 13.20
C ASP A 19 -11.05 -10.74 14.53
N ASP A 20 -10.08 -11.55 14.98
CA ASP A 20 -9.19 -11.18 16.08
C ASP A 20 -8.32 -9.98 15.68
N LEU A 21 -8.03 -9.14 16.68
CA LEU A 21 -7.14 -7.99 16.51
C LEU A 21 -5.71 -8.46 16.25
N ALA A 22 -5.19 -8.10 15.06
CA ALA A 22 -3.82 -8.41 14.69
C ALA A 22 -2.85 -7.25 14.94
N LEU A 23 -3.34 -5.99 14.81
CA LEU A 23 -2.51 -4.80 14.84
C LEU A 23 -3.27 -3.59 15.35
N LEU A 24 -2.63 -2.81 16.21
CA LEU A 24 -3.01 -1.43 16.51
C LEU A 24 -2.06 -0.51 15.75
N GLN A 25 -2.53 0.03 14.64
CA GLN A 25 -1.76 0.94 13.82
C GLN A 25 -2.11 2.39 14.16
N TYR A 26 -1.14 3.11 14.72
CA TYR A 26 -1.36 4.52 15.05
C TYR A 26 -1.23 5.40 13.81
N THR A 27 -2.21 6.30 13.64
CA THR A 27 -2.21 7.30 12.57
C THR A 27 -1.65 8.62 13.09
N GLY A 28 -0.87 9.31 12.29
CA GLY A 28 -0.47 10.69 12.54
C GLY A 28 -1.62 11.64 12.14
N GLY A 29 -2.65 11.73 12.94
CA GLY A 29 -3.80 12.58 12.64
C GLY A 29 -3.40 14.06 12.53
N THR A 30 -3.93 14.75 11.53
CA THR A 30 -3.73 16.19 11.30
C THR A 30 -4.35 17.07 12.39
N THR A 31 -5.15 16.51 13.30
CA THR A 31 -6.00 17.24 14.26
C THR A 31 -5.63 17.01 15.73
N GLY A 32 -4.46 16.41 16.07
CA GLY A 32 -4.06 16.30 17.47
C GLY A 32 -3.56 14.90 17.91
N LEU A 33 -4.27 14.22 18.80
CA LEU A 33 -3.84 12.96 19.38
C LEU A 33 -3.89 11.81 18.35
N ALA A 34 -2.78 11.07 18.24
CA ALA A 34 -2.71 9.87 17.39
C ALA A 34 -3.81 8.86 17.77
N LYS A 35 -4.49 8.30 16.77
CA LYS A 35 -5.54 7.29 16.94
C LYS A 35 -5.02 5.92 16.52
N GLY A 36 -5.29 4.89 17.31
CA GLY A 36 -4.91 3.52 16.97
C GLY A 36 -6.02 2.84 16.17
N ALA A 37 -5.83 2.68 14.86
CA ALA A 37 -6.73 1.88 14.04
C ALA A 37 -6.60 0.39 14.40
N MET A 38 -7.72 -0.26 14.68
CA MET A 38 -7.80 -1.69 14.99
C MET A 38 -7.89 -2.49 13.70
N LEU A 39 -6.79 -3.11 13.29
CA LEU A 39 -6.73 -3.96 12.11
C LEU A 39 -6.75 -5.42 12.52
N THR A 40 -7.70 -6.18 11.97
CA THR A 40 -7.85 -7.61 12.22
C THR A 40 -6.96 -8.44 11.29
N HIS A 41 -6.79 -9.73 11.57
CA HIS A 41 -6.14 -10.66 10.65
C HIS A 41 -6.83 -10.67 9.28
N ARG A 42 -8.16 -10.58 9.25
CA ARG A 42 -8.96 -10.47 8.02
C ARG A 42 -8.57 -9.23 7.22
N ASN A 43 -8.50 -8.05 7.86
CA ASN A 43 -8.20 -6.81 7.17
C ASN A 43 -6.82 -6.85 6.48
N LEU A 44 -5.79 -7.27 7.21
CA LEU A 44 -4.42 -7.34 6.69
C LEU A 44 -4.27 -8.40 5.60
N SER A 45 -4.86 -9.59 5.81
CA SER A 45 -4.81 -10.68 4.84
C SER A 45 -5.57 -10.34 3.56
N ALA A 46 -6.77 -9.75 3.69
CA ALA A 46 -7.57 -9.32 2.55
C ALA A 46 -6.81 -8.30 1.71
N ASN A 47 -6.19 -7.29 2.34
CA ASN A 47 -5.48 -6.27 1.58
C ASN A 47 -4.21 -6.83 0.92
N ALA A 48 -3.48 -7.73 1.55
CA ALA A 48 -2.36 -8.42 0.91
C ALA A 48 -2.81 -9.22 -0.33
N LEU A 49 -3.93 -9.93 -0.25
CA LEU A 49 -4.54 -10.66 -1.38
C LEU A 49 -5.00 -9.71 -2.50
N GLN A 50 -5.61 -8.58 -2.15
CA GLN A 50 -6.03 -7.54 -3.09
C GLN A 50 -4.83 -6.96 -3.85
N VAL A 51 -3.74 -6.62 -3.14
CA VAL A 51 -2.49 -6.16 -3.76
C VAL A 51 -1.90 -7.24 -4.67
N ARG A 52 -1.91 -8.51 -4.23
CA ARG A 52 -1.45 -9.64 -5.04
C ARG A 52 -2.28 -9.78 -6.34
N ALA A 53 -3.60 -9.66 -6.24
CA ALA A 53 -4.51 -9.75 -7.39
C ALA A 53 -4.33 -8.57 -8.37
N TRP A 54 -3.86 -7.43 -7.89
CA TRP A 54 -3.61 -6.23 -8.73
C TRP A 54 -2.38 -6.38 -9.63
N ILE A 55 -1.54 -7.38 -9.38
CA ILE A 55 -0.36 -7.72 -10.19
C ILE A 55 -0.69 -9.03 -10.96
N PRO A 56 -1.33 -8.95 -12.15
CA PRO A 56 -1.87 -10.13 -12.84
C PRO A 56 -0.82 -11.18 -13.20
N ASP A 57 0.40 -10.72 -13.48
CA ASP A 57 1.56 -11.54 -13.85
C ASP A 57 2.51 -11.80 -12.67
N PHE A 58 2.01 -11.73 -11.44
CA PHE A 58 2.80 -12.04 -10.24
C PHE A 58 3.26 -13.51 -10.26
N ARG A 59 4.55 -13.72 -10.08
CA ARG A 59 5.19 -15.05 -10.11
C ARG A 59 5.48 -15.51 -8.68
N GLU A 60 4.66 -16.43 -8.19
CA GLU A 60 4.81 -16.98 -6.83
C GLU A 60 6.15 -17.70 -6.67
N GLY A 61 6.86 -17.40 -5.57
CA GLY A 61 8.19 -17.94 -5.29
C GLY A 61 9.34 -17.31 -6.07
N GLU A 62 9.06 -16.53 -7.12
CA GLU A 62 10.09 -15.98 -8.01
C GLU A 62 10.28 -14.46 -7.86
N GLU A 63 9.30 -13.75 -7.32
CA GLU A 63 9.39 -12.29 -7.18
C GLU A 63 10.46 -11.89 -6.17
N VAL A 64 11.05 -10.71 -6.43
CA VAL A 64 11.99 -10.06 -5.53
C VAL A 64 11.46 -8.68 -5.19
N VAL A 65 10.96 -8.53 -3.97
CA VAL A 65 10.33 -7.31 -3.49
C VAL A 65 11.35 -6.44 -2.75
N LEU A 66 11.43 -5.16 -3.09
CA LEU A 66 12.28 -4.20 -2.40
C LEU A 66 11.57 -3.64 -1.16
N GLY A 67 12.12 -3.90 0.01
CA GLY A 67 11.68 -3.34 1.28
C GLY A 67 12.43 -2.04 1.61
N ALA A 68 12.14 -0.97 0.86
CA ALA A 68 12.71 0.36 1.05
C ALA A 68 11.79 1.32 1.82
N ILE A 69 10.54 0.91 2.06
CA ILE A 69 9.56 1.67 2.85
C ILE A 69 9.51 1.11 4.26
N PRO A 70 9.44 1.94 5.31
CA PRO A 70 9.35 1.47 6.69
C PRO A 70 8.14 0.56 6.95
N PHE A 71 8.35 -0.59 7.61
CA PHE A 71 7.28 -1.54 7.90
C PHE A 71 6.41 -1.15 9.11
N PHE A 72 6.81 -0.16 9.88
CA PHE A 72 5.93 0.46 10.88
C PHE A 72 4.85 1.34 10.24
N HIS A 73 4.97 1.67 8.94
CA HIS A 73 3.90 2.26 8.15
C HIS A 73 3.16 1.14 7.43
N VAL A 74 1.83 1.13 7.53
CA VAL A 74 0.99 0.06 7.00
C VAL A 74 1.16 -0.14 5.48
N TYR A 75 1.54 0.90 4.74
CA TYR A 75 1.88 0.79 3.32
C TYR A 75 3.06 -0.14 3.08
N GLY A 76 4.19 0.10 3.72
CA GLY A 76 5.37 -0.78 3.62
C GLY A 76 5.11 -2.18 4.17
N MET A 77 4.33 -2.27 5.26
CA MET A 77 3.93 -3.55 5.84
C MET A 77 3.15 -4.39 4.83
N THR A 78 2.14 -3.82 4.17
CA THR A 78 1.25 -4.60 3.27
C THR A 78 1.86 -4.81 1.90
N VAL A 79 2.32 -3.73 1.21
CA VAL A 79 2.74 -3.84 -0.20
C VAL A 79 4.16 -4.38 -0.39
N ALA A 80 4.96 -4.44 0.68
CA ALA A 80 6.27 -5.07 0.62
C ALA A 80 6.32 -6.34 1.47
N MET A 81 6.14 -6.24 2.79
CA MET A 81 6.35 -7.37 3.69
C MET A 81 5.26 -8.45 3.53
N ASN A 82 3.96 -8.10 3.71
CA ASN A 82 2.88 -9.08 3.65
C ASN A 82 2.73 -9.67 2.24
N LEU A 83 2.86 -8.85 1.20
CA LEU A 83 2.86 -9.32 -0.19
C LEU A 83 3.98 -10.33 -0.45
N ALA A 84 5.21 -10.04 0.01
CA ALA A 84 6.33 -10.94 -0.17
C ALA A 84 6.13 -12.28 0.57
N LEU A 85 5.63 -12.23 1.80
CA LEU A 85 5.33 -13.43 2.58
C LEU A 85 4.21 -14.27 1.93
N LEU A 86 3.13 -13.61 1.49
CA LEU A 86 1.99 -14.27 0.83
C LEU A 86 2.41 -14.97 -0.47
N GLY A 87 3.24 -14.31 -1.27
CA GLY A 87 3.67 -14.81 -2.58
C GLY A 87 4.94 -15.69 -2.54
N GLY A 88 5.48 -16.00 -1.34
CA GLY A 88 6.74 -16.74 -1.21
C GLY A 88 7.93 -16.01 -1.85
N ALA A 89 7.83 -14.68 -2.00
CA ALA A 89 8.82 -13.86 -2.68
C ALA A 89 10.06 -13.59 -1.82
N LYS A 90 11.18 -13.31 -2.47
CA LYS A 90 12.36 -12.80 -1.79
C LYS A 90 12.14 -11.35 -1.39
N LEU A 91 12.34 -11.02 -0.10
CA LEU A 91 12.27 -9.67 0.42
C LEU A 91 13.68 -9.11 0.66
N VAL A 92 14.05 -8.07 -0.09
CA VAL A 92 15.33 -7.36 0.06
C VAL A 92 15.12 -6.18 1.00
N LEU A 93 15.65 -6.29 2.21
CA LEU A 93 15.46 -5.29 3.27
C LEU A 93 16.54 -4.22 3.21
N LEU A 94 16.13 -2.97 3.14
CA LEU A 94 16.99 -1.80 3.27
C LEU A 94 16.60 -1.03 4.55
N PRO A 95 17.35 -1.17 5.65
CA PRO A 95 17.05 -0.47 6.90
C PRO A 95 17.09 1.05 6.77
N ARG A 96 17.84 1.55 5.79
CA ARG A 96 17.88 2.95 5.39
C ARG A 96 17.73 3.02 3.87
N PRO A 97 16.70 3.68 3.34
CA PRO A 97 16.42 3.74 1.90
C PRO A 97 17.30 4.78 1.18
N GLU A 98 18.62 4.68 1.34
CA GLU A 98 19.56 5.49 0.57
C GLU A 98 19.49 5.10 -0.90
N ILE A 99 19.42 6.08 -1.80
CA ILE A 99 19.23 5.84 -3.24
C ILE A 99 20.33 4.95 -3.83
N LYS A 100 21.57 5.16 -3.41
CA LYS A 100 22.69 4.31 -3.81
C LYS A 100 22.45 2.84 -3.46
N ALA A 101 22.03 2.58 -2.23
CA ALA A 101 21.74 1.22 -1.76
C ALA A 101 20.55 0.59 -2.50
N ILE A 102 19.54 1.40 -2.87
CA ILE A 102 18.40 0.95 -3.69
C ILE A 102 18.88 0.52 -5.08
N VAL A 103 19.66 1.35 -5.76
CA VAL A 103 20.19 1.04 -7.09
C VAL A 103 21.06 -0.22 -7.06
N GLU A 104 21.98 -0.31 -6.09
CA GLU A 104 22.83 -1.50 -5.91
C GLU A 104 22.01 -2.76 -5.57
N ALA A 105 20.95 -2.63 -4.78
CA ALA A 105 20.05 -3.74 -4.45
C ALA A 105 19.28 -4.24 -5.67
N ILE A 106 18.80 -3.34 -6.53
CA ILE A 106 18.12 -3.69 -7.78
C ILE A 106 19.04 -4.53 -8.65
N GLU A 107 20.25 -4.05 -8.91
CA GLU A 107 21.23 -4.78 -9.74
C GLU A 107 21.65 -6.12 -9.12
N LYS A 108 22.03 -6.10 -7.84
CA LYS A 108 22.56 -7.28 -7.15
C LYS A 108 21.53 -8.39 -6.95
N HIS A 109 20.31 -8.01 -6.64
CA HIS A 109 19.26 -8.97 -6.28
C HIS A 109 18.22 -9.17 -7.37
N GLN A 110 18.32 -8.44 -8.50
CA GLN A 110 17.38 -8.47 -9.61
C GLN A 110 15.94 -8.23 -9.11
N VAL A 111 15.78 -7.08 -8.41
CA VAL A 111 14.47 -6.68 -7.84
C VAL A 111 13.42 -6.57 -8.93
N THR A 112 12.26 -7.20 -8.71
CA THR A 112 11.15 -7.20 -9.67
C THR A 112 10.01 -6.26 -9.28
N LEU A 113 9.77 -6.07 -7.98
CA LEU A 113 8.73 -5.21 -7.46
C LEU A 113 9.33 -4.14 -6.54
N PHE A 114 9.06 -2.89 -6.88
CA PHE A 114 9.61 -1.75 -6.14
C PHE A 114 8.48 -0.81 -5.67
N PRO A 115 7.79 -1.12 -4.55
CA PRO A 115 6.88 -0.18 -3.92
C PRO A 115 7.63 1.02 -3.35
N GLY A 116 7.11 2.23 -3.57
CA GLY A 116 7.79 3.46 -3.17
C GLY A 116 6.85 4.63 -2.93
N VAL A 117 7.42 5.77 -2.65
CA VAL A 117 6.72 7.06 -2.53
C VAL A 117 7.28 8.04 -3.55
N PRO A 118 6.54 9.10 -3.97
CA PRO A 118 6.99 10.00 -5.03
C PRO A 118 8.38 10.58 -4.81
N THR A 119 8.71 11.00 -3.59
CA THR A 119 10.03 11.55 -3.25
C THR A 119 11.17 10.55 -3.49
N LEU A 120 10.90 9.26 -3.28
CA LEU A 120 11.86 8.19 -3.53
C LEU A 120 12.13 8.02 -5.03
N TYR A 121 11.08 8.05 -5.85
CA TYR A 121 11.21 7.98 -7.32
C TYR A 121 11.87 9.22 -7.91
N VAL A 122 11.57 10.42 -7.37
CA VAL A 122 12.28 11.65 -7.74
C VAL A 122 13.78 11.52 -7.49
N ALA A 123 14.16 11.09 -6.29
CA ALA A 123 15.56 10.92 -5.92
C ALA A 123 16.25 9.82 -6.74
N PHE A 124 15.56 8.71 -7.01
CA PHE A 124 16.03 7.62 -7.87
C PHE A 124 16.29 8.10 -9.30
N ASN A 125 15.33 8.80 -9.90
CA ASN A 125 15.46 9.34 -11.26
C ASN A 125 16.63 10.32 -11.41
N ASN A 126 17.00 11.03 -10.35
CA ASN A 126 18.09 12.01 -10.33
C ASN A 126 19.42 11.45 -9.81
N PHE A 127 19.49 10.14 -9.57
CA PHE A 127 20.74 9.53 -9.11
C PHE A 127 21.83 9.64 -10.21
N PRO A 128 23.04 10.14 -9.89
CA PRO A 128 24.10 10.34 -10.88
C PRO A 128 24.46 9.03 -11.60
N GLY A 129 24.37 9.06 -12.92
CA GLY A 129 24.69 7.90 -13.77
C GLY A 129 23.65 6.80 -13.79
N ILE A 130 22.41 7.08 -13.37
CA ILE A 130 21.31 6.11 -13.34
C ILE A 130 21.06 5.45 -14.71
N GLU A 131 21.27 6.18 -15.80
CA GLU A 131 21.07 5.71 -17.18
C GLU A 131 22.05 4.59 -17.58
N ARG A 132 23.14 4.40 -16.81
CA ARG A 132 24.16 3.38 -17.07
C ARG A 132 23.97 2.13 -16.21
N ARG A 133 22.94 2.13 -15.37
CA ARG A 133 22.68 1.05 -14.40
C ARG A 133 21.76 -0.01 -15.02
N ASP A 134 21.93 -1.25 -14.59
CA ASP A 134 21.05 -2.35 -14.99
C ASP A 134 19.80 -2.40 -14.10
N LEU A 135 18.71 -1.80 -14.59
CA LEU A 135 17.46 -1.64 -13.87
C LEU A 135 16.32 -2.46 -14.48
N LYS A 136 16.61 -3.29 -15.49
CA LYS A 136 15.60 -3.97 -16.31
C LYS A 136 14.88 -5.12 -15.60
N SER A 137 15.36 -5.55 -14.44
CA SER A 137 14.67 -6.53 -13.61
C SER A 137 13.38 -6.00 -13.01
N VAL A 138 13.29 -4.67 -12.78
CA VAL A 138 12.08 -4.04 -12.20
C VAL A 138 10.94 -4.10 -13.20
N ARG A 139 9.76 -4.58 -12.78
CA ARG A 139 8.57 -4.79 -13.63
C ARG A 139 7.40 -3.93 -13.22
N ALA A 140 7.09 -3.91 -11.92
CA ALA A 140 5.92 -3.24 -11.39
C ALA A 140 6.24 -2.46 -10.12
N CYS A 141 5.71 -1.25 -10.06
CA CYS A 141 5.88 -0.33 -8.96
C CYS A 141 4.55 0.34 -8.65
N ILE A 142 4.25 0.46 -7.37
CA ILE A 142 3.12 1.25 -6.88
C ILE A 142 3.69 2.42 -6.10
N SER A 143 3.27 3.63 -6.43
CA SER A 143 3.57 4.84 -5.68
C SER A 143 2.37 5.20 -4.81
N GLY A 144 2.60 5.40 -3.51
CA GLY A 144 1.54 5.75 -2.57
C GLY A 144 1.92 6.91 -1.66
N SER A 145 1.02 7.27 -0.77
CA SER A 145 1.17 8.29 0.29
C SER A 145 1.20 9.75 -0.18
N ALA A 146 1.28 10.02 -1.46
CA ALA A 146 1.20 11.36 -2.06
C ALA A 146 0.96 11.27 -3.57
N PRO A 147 0.45 12.34 -4.21
CA PRO A 147 0.28 12.39 -5.66
C PRO A 147 1.60 12.16 -6.41
N LEU A 148 1.57 11.34 -7.45
CA LEU A 148 2.73 11.02 -8.29
C LEU A 148 2.79 11.97 -9.51
N PRO A 149 3.82 12.84 -9.62
CA PRO A 149 3.98 13.67 -10.80
C PRO A 149 4.20 12.80 -12.06
N LEU A 150 3.48 13.14 -13.14
CA LEU A 150 3.55 12.40 -14.41
C LEU A 150 4.98 12.24 -14.92
N GLU A 151 5.72 13.35 -14.97
CA GLU A 151 7.10 13.38 -15.44
C GLU A 151 8.04 12.44 -14.68
N VAL A 152 7.77 12.26 -13.37
CA VAL A 152 8.51 11.32 -12.52
C VAL A 152 8.22 9.88 -12.93
N ALA A 153 6.94 9.55 -13.13
CA ALA A 153 6.54 8.21 -13.58
C ALA A 153 7.11 7.89 -14.95
N GLU A 154 6.95 8.80 -15.92
CA GLU A 154 7.45 8.60 -17.29
C GLU A 154 8.98 8.44 -17.33
N ARG A 155 9.73 9.25 -16.57
CA ARG A 155 11.18 9.11 -16.52
C ARG A 155 11.59 7.79 -15.89
N PHE A 156 10.96 7.38 -14.80
CA PHE A 156 11.20 6.11 -14.16
C PHE A 156 10.92 4.93 -15.12
N GLU A 157 9.80 4.95 -15.82
CA GLU A 157 9.42 3.92 -16.79
C GLU A 157 10.40 3.86 -17.97
N ARG A 158 10.91 5.00 -18.46
CA ARG A 158 11.96 5.03 -19.49
C ARG A 158 13.27 4.40 -19.01
N LEU A 159 13.68 4.64 -17.77
CA LEU A 159 14.91 4.12 -17.19
C LEU A 159 14.86 2.61 -16.95
N THR A 160 13.75 2.13 -16.41
CA THR A 160 13.61 0.74 -15.94
C THR A 160 12.91 -0.17 -16.95
N GLY A 161 11.99 0.36 -17.73
CA GLY A 161 11.02 -0.41 -18.52
C GLY A 161 9.83 -0.93 -17.70
N ALA A 162 9.83 -0.68 -16.37
CA ALA A 162 8.76 -1.07 -15.47
C ALA A 162 7.49 -0.23 -15.67
N LYS A 163 6.39 -0.67 -15.06
CA LYS A 163 5.18 0.12 -14.88
C LYS A 163 5.19 0.75 -13.50
N LEU A 164 5.03 2.08 -13.44
CA LEU A 164 4.87 2.83 -12.20
C LEU A 164 3.49 3.44 -12.15
N VAL A 165 2.67 2.96 -11.22
CA VAL A 165 1.28 3.40 -11.07
C VAL A 165 1.05 4.07 -9.72
N GLU A 166 0.09 4.99 -9.69
CA GLU A 166 -0.35 5.62 -8.45
C GLU A 166 -1.42 4.78 -7.75
N GLY A 167 -1.29 4.64 -6.43
CA GLY A 167 -2.27 4.02 -5.56
C GLY A 167 -2.64 4.93 -4.40
N TYR A 168 -3.85 4.79 -3.92
CA TYR A 168 -4.42 5.52 -2.80
C TYR A 168 -4.84 4.56 -1.69
N GLY A 169 -4.73 5.04 -0.47
CA GLY A 169 -5.19 4.33 0.70
C GLY A 169 -4.87 5.08 2.00
N LEU A 170 -5.35 4.52 3.08
CA LEU A 170 -5.22 5.09 4.42
C LEU A 170 -5.04 3.96 5.44
N THR A 171 -4.50 4.29 6.59
CA THR A 171 -4.21 3.31 7.66
C THR A 171 -5.45 2.50 8.04
N GLU A 172 -6.59 3.17 8.08
CA GLU A 172 -7.92 2.62 8.40
C GLU A 172 -8.43 1.58 7.39
N ALA A 173 -7.75 1.46 6.24
CA ALA A 173 -8.08 0.50 5.17
C ALA A 173 -6.97 -0.51 4.85
N SER A 174 -5.92 -0.65 5.67
CA SER A 174 -4.90 -1.72 5.69
C SER A 174 -3.81 -1.79 4.59
N PRO A 175 -3.41 -0.82 3.79
CA PRO A 175 -3.98 0.50 3.59
C PRO A 175 -4.71 0.69 2.26
N VAL A 176 -4.41 -0.12 1.20
CA VAL A 176 -4.71 0.23 -0.20
C VAL A 176 -6.18 0.01 -0.52
N THR A 177 -6.82 1.02 -1.09
CA THR A 177 -8.21 0.94 -1.55
C THR A 177 -8.33 1.09 -3.05
N HIS A 178 -7.51 1.95 -3.67
CA HIS A 178 -7.54 2.24 -5.11
C HIS A 178 -6.12 2.18 -5.69
N CYS A 179 -6.04 1.83 -6.96
CA CYS A 179 -4.79 1.91 -7.71
C CYS A 179 -5.08 1.98 -9.20
N ASN A 180 -4.26 2.73 -9.94
CA ASN A 180 -4.26 2.63 -11.39
C ASN A 180 -3.86 1.21 -11.84
N PRO A 181 -4.44 0.67 -12.92
CA PRO A 181 -4.05 -0.62 -13.45
C PRO A 181 -2.59 -0.62 -13.91
N LEU A 182 -1.86 -1.70 -13.60
CA LEU A 182 -0.50 -1.89 -14.14
C LEU A 182 -0.52 -2.07 -15.65
N TYR A 183 -1.55 -2.73 -16.16
CA TYR A 183 -1.77 -2.97 -17.59
C TYR A 183 -3.16 -2.47 -17.99
N GLY A 184 -3.27 -1.84 -19.15
CA GLY A 184 -4.50 -1.23 -19.64
C GLY A 184 -4.52 0.29 -19.53
N GLU A 185 -5.70 0.86 -19.48
CA GLU A 185 -5.89 2.31 -19.42
C GLU A 185 -5.55 2.85 -18.02
N ARG A 186 -4.59 3.77 -17.97
CA ARG A 186 -4.22 4.52 -16.77
C ARG A 186 -4.72 5.96 -16.92
N ARG A 187 -5.35 6.47 -15.88
CA ARG A 187 -5.78 7.87 -15.84
C ARG A 187 -4.85 8.67 -14.94
N LEU A 188 -4.15 9.62 -15.55
CA LEU A 188 -3.23 10.51 -14.86
C LEU A 188 -4.00 11.50 -13.97
N GLY A 189 -3.49 11.72 -12.76
CA GLY A 189 -4.18 12.57 -11.77
C GLY A 189 -5.38 11.91 -11.12
N SER A 190 -5.60 10.61 -11.38
CA SER A 190 -6.56 9.77 -10.70
C SER A 190 -5.85 8.70 -9.87
N VAL A 191 -6.42 8.35 -8.75
CA VAL A 191 -5.96 7.23 -7.91
C VAL A 191 -6.36 5.86 -8.48
N GLY A 192 -7.10 5.84 -9.58
CA GLY A 192 -7.49 4.64 -10.31
C GLY A 192 -8.76 3.97 -9.79
N LEU A 193 -8.84 2.67 -9.98
CA LEU A 193 -10.01 1.84 -9.68
C LEU A 193 -9.93 1.26 -8.26
N PRO A 194 -11.07 0.99 -7.62
CA PRO A 194 -11.09 0.28 -6.35
C PRO A 194 -10.55 -1.15 -6.51
N PHE A 195 -9.90 -1.64 -5.47
CA PHE A 195 -9.39 -3.01 -5.41
C PHE A 195 -10.54 -4.03 -5.39
N PRO A 196 -10.29 -5.29 -5.80
CA PRO A 196 -11.30 -6.35 -5.74
C PRO A 196 -11.94 -6.46 -4.35
N GLY A 197 -13.28 -6.40 -4.29
CA GLY A 197 -14.02 -6.47 -3.04
C GLY A 197 -14.02 -5.16 -2.23
N VAL A 198 -13.54 -4.06 -2.81
CA VAL A 198 -13.70 -2.71 -2.25
C VAL A 198 -14.80 -1.99 -3.04
N ASP A 199 -15.84 -1.57 -2.35
CA ASP A 199 -16.84 -0.65 -2.85
C ASP A 199 -16.41 0.78 -2.53
N ALA A 200 -16.65 1.71 -3.44
CA ALA A 200 -16.33 3.13 -3.29
C ALA A 200 -17.48 4.00 -3.77
N LYS A 201 -17.72 5.10 -3.10
CA LYS A 201 -18.65 6.14 -3.52
C LYS A 201 -18.19 7.51 -3.04
N VAL A 202 -18.67 8.56 -3.70
CA VAL A 202 -18.50 9.94 -3.26
C VAL A 202 -19.82 10.42 -2.68
N VAL A 203 -19.77 11.07 -1.52
CA VAL A 203 -20.97 11.48 -0.79
C VAL A 203 -20.93 12.95 -0.41
N ASP A 204 -22.12 13.54 -0.23
CA ASP A 204 -22.28 14.89 0.33
C ASP A 204 -22.14 14.90 1.87
N GLU A 205 -22.30 16.07 2.48
CA GLU A 205 -22.22 16.26 3.94
C GLU A 205 -23.29 15.47 4.72
N GLU A 206 -24.43 15.17 4.09
CA GLU A 206 -25.50 14.34 4.64
C GLU A 206 -25.28 12.83 4.45
N GLY A 207 -24.21 12.44 3.73
CA GLY A 207 -23.84 11.06 3.42
C GLY A 207 -24.61 10.44 2.25
N ARG A 208 -25.31 11.26 1.44
CA ARG A 208 -25.99 10.82 0.22
C ARG A 208 -24.99 10.70 -0.92
N GLU A 209 -25.10 9.64 -1.69
CA GLU A 209 -24.24 9.40 -2.83
C GLU A 209 -24.43 10.46 -3.92
N LEU A 210 -23.31 11.01 -4.41
CA LEU A 210 -23.27 12.00 -5.46
C LEU A 210 -23.10 11.35 -6.84
N PRO A 211 -23.68 11.94 -7.88
CA PRO A 211 -23.47 11.46 -9.25
C PRO A 211 -22.03 11.69 -9.70
N PRO A 212 -21.56 10.94 -10.74
CA PRO A 212 -20.24 11.14 -11.32
C PRO A 212 -19.98 12.61 -11.70
N GLY A 213 -18.76 13.07 -11.45
CA GLY A 213 -18.32 14.44 -11.72
C GLY A 213 -18.51 15.42 -10.58
N GLU A 214 -19.34 15.13 -9.59
CA GLU A 214 -19.50 15.97 -8.41
C GLU A 214 -18.42 15.65 -7.35
N VAL A 215 -18.01 16.71 -6.62
CA VAL A 215 -17.00 16.62 -5.57
C VAL A 215 -17.65 16.44 -4.23
N GLY A 216 -17.20 15.44 -3.48
CA GLY A 216 -17.66 15.16 -2.13
C GLY A 216 -16.63 14.34 -1.36
N GLU A 217 -17.03 13.78 -0.22
CA GLU A 217 -16.18 12.92 0.58
C GLU A 217 -16.13 11.50 -0.01
N LEU A 218 -14.92 10.93 -0.13
CA LEU A 218 -14.77 9.52 -0.49
C LEU A 218 -15.18 8.62 0.67
N ALA A 219 -16.10 7.70 0.41
CA ALA A 219 -16.45 6.63 1.33
C ALA A 219 -16.09 5.27 0.70
N VAL A 220 -15.47 4.39 1.50
CA VAL A 220 -15.05 3.06 1.04
C VAL A 220 -15.58 1.97 1.96
N LYS A 221 -15.85 0.79 1.41
CA LYS A 221 -16.29 -0.38 2.15
C LYS A 221 -15.60 -1.62 1.60
N GLY A 222 -15.08 -2.47 2.48
CA GLY A 222 -14.39 -3.69 2.05
C GLY A 222 -13.83 -4.49 3.22
N PRO A 223 -13.36 -5.72 2.96
CA PRO A 223 -12.81 -6.60 3.98
C PRO A 223 -11.50 -6.06 4.59
N ASN A 224 -10.87 -5.10 3.96
CA ASN A 224 -9.65 -4.43 4.39
C ASN A 224 -9.90 -3.24 5.35
N VAL A 225 -11.14 -2.82 5.54
CA VAL A 225 -11.51 -1.70 6.42
C VAL A 225 -11.43 -2.11 7.89
N MET A 226 -10.85 -1.24 8.71
CA MET A 226 -10.62 -1.45 10.14
C MET A 226 -11.88 -1.76 10.94
N LYS A 227 -11.72 -2.34 12.12
CA LYS A 227 -12.80 -2.56 13.10
C LYS A 227 -13.25 -1.27 13.80
N GLY A 228 -12.39 -0.25 13.82
CA GLY A 228 -12.60 1.03 14.51
C GLY A 228 -11.32 1.55 15.15
N TYR A 229 -11.43 2.61 15.93
CA TYR A 229 -10.31 3.16 16.69
C TYR A 229 -10.29 2.63 18.13
N TRP A 230 -9.13 2.19 18.60
CA TRP A 230 -8.92 1.66 19.95
C TRP A 230 -9.27 2.70 21.03
N ASN A 231 -10.22 2.32 21.92
CA ASN A 231 -10.72 3.17 23.00
C ASN A 231 -11.22 4.55 22.54
N ARG A 232 -11.78 4.63 21.31
CA ARG A 232 -12.32 5.86 20.72
C ARG A 232 -13.66 5.60 20.03
N PRO A 233 -14.73 5.26 20.80
CA PRO A 233 -16.02 4.90 20.20
C PRO A 233 -16.66 6.05 19.44
N GLU A 234 -16.53 7.29 19.91
CA GLU A 234 -17.11 8.46 19.26
C GLU A 234 -16.47 8.76 17.89
N GLU A 235 -15.13 8.70 17.82
CA GLU A 235 -14.42 8.84 16.56
C GLU A 235 -14.73 7.69 15.61
N THR A 236 -14.86 6.47 16.15
CA THR A 236 -15.26 5.31 15.34
C THR A 236 -16.63 5.52 14.71
N GLN A 237 -17.63 5.97 15.48
CA GLN A 237 -18.99 6.24 14.97
C GLN A 237 -19.04 7.36 13.93
N LYS A 238 -18.16 8.36 14.04
CA LYS A 238 -18.05 9.43 13.03
C LYS A 238 -17.46 8.92 11.72
N THR A 239 -16.48 8.03 11.82
CA THR A 239 -15.68 7.55 10.69
C THR A 239 -16.27 6.30 10.02
N LEU A 240 -16.90 5.40 10.80
CA LEU A 240 -17.53 4.17 10.31
C LEU A 240 -19.04 4.25 10.47
N LYS A 241 -19.79 4.21 9.37
CA LYS A 241 -21.25 4.25 9.34
C LYS A 241 -21.76 3.17 8.38
N ASP A 242 -22.56 2.23 8.88
CA ASP A 242 -23.17 1.14 8.10
C ASP A 242 -22.14 0.31 7.29
N GLY A 243 -20.95 0.13 7.85
CA GLY A 243 -19.84 -0.58 7.22
C GLY A 243 -19.05 0.23 6.19
N TRP A 244 -19.38 1.51 6.00
CA TRP A 244 -18.62 2.46 5.18
C TRP A 244 -17.63 3.25 6.02
N LEU A 245 -16.40 3.31 5.56
CA LEU A 245 -15.35 4.18 6.07
C LEU A 245 -15.42 5.52 5.34
N PHE A 246 -15.75 6.58 6.05
CA PHE A 246 -15.68 7.95 5.59
C PHE A 246 -14.24 8.43 5.78
N THR A 247 -13.57 8.72 4.67
CA THR A 247 -12.12 8.90 4.65
C THR A 247 -11.64 10.28 5.11
N GLY A 248 -12.52 11.27 5.04
CA GLY A 248 -12.18 12.68 5.22
C GLY A 248 -11.50 13.31 4.00
N ASP A 249 -11.27 12.54 2.93
CA ASP A 249 -10.63 13.02 1.70
C ASP A 249 -11.70 13.40 0.67
N LEU A 250 -11.49 14.56 0.02
CA LEU A 250 -12.35 14.99 -1.09
C LEU A 250 -11.97 14.28 -2.38
N ALA A 251 -12.98 13.78 -3.07
CA ALA A 251 -12.84 13.08 -4.34
C ALA A 251 -13.99 13.38 -5.30
N LYS A 252 -13.85 12.97 -6.53
CA LYS A 252 -14.93 12.83 -7.51
C LYS A 252 -14.74 11.54 -8.28
N MET A 253 -15.82 10.92 -8.67
CA MET A 253 -15.83 9.79 -9.62
C MET A 253 -16.03 10.31 -11.03
N ASP A 254 -15.40 9.71 -12.02
CA ASP A 254 -15.51 10.03 -13.45
C ASP A 254 -16.09 8.85 -14.25
#